data_f5097ce2099119d07c3f89bd28560425
#
_entry.id   f5097ce2099119d07c3f89bd28560425
#
_cell.length_a   1.000
_cell.length_b   1.000
_cell.length_c   1.000
_cell.angle_alpha   90.00
_cell.angle_beta   90.00
_cell.angle_gamma   90.00
#
_symmetry.space_group_name_H-M   'P 1'
#
loop_
_entity.id
_entity.type
_entity.pdbx_description
1 polymer ?
#
loop_
_entity_poly.entity_id
_entity_poly.type
_entity_poly.pdbx_seq_one_letter_code
_entity_poly.pdbx_strand_id
1 'polypeptide(L)'
;MQLVAEIRELPRHLSIHPGGFLLGHEPVDTFVPIEPGTMAGRTVIQWDKYAVEALGLFKVDLLGLGALTQLRHAFALMRIHHGVDMEMACIPAGDPATYEMISRGDTVGVFQIESRAQMSMLPRLRPRTFYDLVIEVAIMRPGPIQGNMVHPYLRRRRGEEEASYPHPKLERVLGKTLGVPIFQEQVMKIAMLVGGYTPGEADQLRRDMAAWRSVGRIERHRERLIGRMIEGGLPPDFAEQIFSQIRGFGEYGFPESHAASFALIAYAAAWVKRHYPEAFLAALLNAQPMGFYAPATLVDDAKRHGVEVLPIDIKASQWECTLEPTERGIAVRMGFSYVNGLTQEDRERLEAAEADPLETEQPGDRRSLFRSSPPGSPPLRGASPTAPVPAGAAQVVVAEHTERWGCRASGRWTTRG
;
A
#
# COMPACT_ATOMS: atom_id res chain seq x y z
N MET A 1 -17.49 7.57 -34.60
CA MET A 1 -18.14 7.18 -33.31
C MET A 1 -18.07 5.67 -33.07
N GLN A 2 -18.30 4.80 -34.06
CA GLN A 2 -18.22 3.34 -33.89
C GLN A 2 -16.81 2.86 -33.47
N LEU A 3 -15.74 3.27 -34.15
CA LEU A 3 -14.35 2.95 -33.79
C LEU A 3 -13.97 3.41 -32.37
N VAL A 4 -14.50 4.55 -31.92
CA VAL A 4 -14.27 5.04 -30.56
C VAL A 4 -14.94 4.13 -29.53
N ALA A 5 -16.11 3.57 -29.83
CA ALA A 5 -16.79 2.63 -28.97
C ALA A 5 -16.02 1.27 -28.91
N GLU A 6 -15.49 0.82 -30.02
CA GLU A 6 -14.70 -0.43 -30.09
C GLU A 6 -13.37 -0.33 -29.34
N ILE A 7 -12.70 0.85 -29.38
CA ILE A 7 -11.41 1.06 -28.68
C ILE A 7 -11.61 1.34 -27.19
N ARG A 8 -12.81 1.70 -26.76
CA ARG A 8 -13.09 2.21 -25.41
C ARG A 8 -12.64 1.27 -24.28
N GLU A 9 -12.70 -0.03 -24.50
CA GLU A 9 -12.39 -1.06 -23.52
C GLU A 9 -11.01 -1.72 -23.73
N LEU A 10 -10.30 -1.31 -24.79
CA LEU A 10 -8.94 -1.81 -24.99
C LEU A 10 -7.96 -1.17 -24.00
N PRO A 11 -6.97 -1.93 -23.53
CA PRO A 11 -5.93 -1.39 -22.65
C PRO A 11 -5.15 -0.29 -23.36
N ARG A 12 -4.96 0.84 -22.69
CA ARG A 12 -4.22 1.99 -23.24
C ARG A 12 -2.71 1.75 -23.27
N HIS A 13 -2.22 1.01 -22.31
CA HIS A 13 -0.81 0.64 -22.16
C HIS A 13 -0.71 -0.57 -21.23
N LEU A 14 0.38 -1.28 -21.33
CA LEU A 14 0.74 -2.31 -20.36
C LEU A 14 1.37 -1.62 -19.15
N SER A 15 0.92 -1.97 -17.96
CA SER A 15 1.54 -1.57 -16.72
C SER A 15 2.32 -2.75 -16.12
N ILE A 16 3.36 -2.44 -15.37
CA ILE A 16 4.28 -3.43 -14.78
C ILE A 16 4.02 -3.49 -13.29
N HIS A 17 3.88 -4.71 -12.74
CA HIS A 17 3.83 -4.91 -11.30
C HIS A 17 5.26 -4.99 -10.75
N PRO A 18 5.70 -4.06 -9.88
CA PRO A 18 7.11 -3.95 -9.48
C PRO A 18 7.60 -5.14 -8.63
N GLY A 19 6.72 -5.87 -7.99
CA GLY A 19 7.05 -6.98 -7.08
C GLY A 19 6.55 -8.35 -7.53
N GLY A 20 5.91 -8.47 -8.70
CA GLY A 20 5.39 -9.74 -9.21
C GLY A 20 6.43 -10.48 -10.05
N PHE A 21 6.73 -11.73 -9.68
CA PHE A 21 7.67 -12.59 -10.39
C PHE A 21 6.99 -13.88 -10.80
N LEU A 22 7.31 -14.38 -12.02
CA LEU A 22 6.97 -15.74 -12.41
C LEU A 22 8.11 -16.69 -12.03
N LEU A 23 7.71 -17.84 -11.48
CA LEU A 23 8.61 -18.97 -11.29
C LEU A 23 8.15 -20.09 -12.23
N GLY A 24 9.05 -20.52 -13.09
CA GLY A 24 8.85 -21.65 -14.02
C GLY A 24 9.93 -22.70 -13.86
N HIS A 25 9.64 -23.92 -14.25
CA HIS A 25 10.62 -24.99 -14.36
C HIS A 25 11.50 -24.79 -15.60
N GLU A 26 10.89 -24.27 -16.67
CA GLU A 26 11.56 -23.97 -17.94
C GLU A 26 11.73 -22.45 -18.11
N PRO A 27 12.65 -22.00 -18.98
CA PRO A 27 12.80 -20.58 -19.30
C PRO A 27 11.48 -19.97 -19.75
N VAL A 28 11.16 -18.79 -19.23
CA VAL A 28 9.84 -18.13 -19.42
C VAL A 28 9.59 -17.79 -20.89
N ASP A 29 10.62 -17.48 -21.65
CA ASP A 29 10.57 -17.15 -23.08
C ASP A 29 10.17 -18.33 -23.97
N THR A 30 10.15 -19.54 -23.42
CA THR A 30 9.67 -20.74 -24.19
C THR A 30 8.14 -20.76 -24.31
N PHE A 31 7.40 -20.06 -23.45
CA PHE A 31 5.94 -20.09 -23.41
C PHE A 31 5.27 -18.71 -23.31
N VAL A 32 6.02 -17.64 -23.03
CA VAL A 32 5.50 -16.27 -22.94
C VAL A 32 6.42 -15.31 -23.67
N PRO A 33 5.89 -14.37 -24.48
CA PRO A 33 6.69 -13.28 -25.03
C PRO A 33 7.28 -12.43 -23.90
N ILE A 34 8.56 -12.16 -23.99
CA ILE A 34 9.28 -11.30 -23.04
C ILE A 34 9.83 -10.05 -23.74
N GLU A 35 10.00 -8.99 -22.98
CA GLU A 35 10.68 -7.76 -23.41
C GLU A 35 11.68 -7.30 -22.37
N PRO A 36 12.73 -6.56 -22.75
CA PRO A 36 13.64 -5.95 -21.78
C PRO A 36 12.91 -4.93 -20.93
N GLY A 37 13.11 -5.00 -19.61
CA GLY A 37 12.65 -3.95 -18.70
C GLY A 37 13.51 -2.70 -18.79
N THR A 38 13.01 -1.57 -18.26
CA THR A 38 13.76 -0.31 -18.19
C THR A 38 15.02 -0.42 -17.31
N MET A 39 15.00 -1.31 -16.34
CA MET A 39 16.15 -1.60 -15.48
C MET A 39 17.00 -2.70 -16.09
N ALA A 40 18.31 -2.50 -16.15
CA ALA A 40 19.25 -3.49 -16.68
C ALA A 40 19.12 -4.86 -15.97
N GLY A 41 19.17 -5.93 -16.73
CA GLY A 41 19.07 -7.30 -16.22
C GLY A 41 17.66 -7.75 -15.83
N ARG A 42 16.61 -6.97 -16.14
CA ARG A 42 15.22 -7.35 -15.94
C ARG A 42 14.51 -7.59 -17.26
N THR A 43 13.69 -8.64 -17.27
CA THR A 43 12.78 -8.95 -18.36
C THR A 43 11.34 -8.86 -17.88
N VAL A 44 10.43 -8.45 -18.76
CA VAL A 44 9.02 -8.29 -18.49
C VAL A 44 8.23 -9.20 -19.40
N ILE A 45 7.24 -9.92 -18.88
CA ILE A 45 6.28 -10.65 -19.69
C ILE A 45 5.19 -9.72 -20.18
N GLN A 46 4.68 -9.95 -21.38
CA GLN A 46 3.64 -9.13 -22.00
C GLN A 46 2.21 -9.52 -21.58
N TRP A 47 2.06 -10.51 -20.72
CA TRP A 47 0.76 -10.99 -20.25
C TRP A 47 0.39 -10.38 -18.91
N ASP A 48 -0.90 -10.08 -18.77
CA ASP A 48 -1.45 -9.58 -17.51
C ASP A 48 -1.63 -10.69 -16.46
N LYS A 49 -2.01 -10.31 -15.25
CA LYS A 49 -2.21 -11.26 -14.15
C LYS A 49 -3.28 -12.31 -14.42
N TYR A 50 -4.27 -11.99 -15.24
CA TYR A 50 -5.37 -12.91 -15.56
C TYR A 50 -4.95 -13.95 -16.60
N ALA A 51 -4.16 -13.55 -17.59
CA ALA A 51 -3.55 -14.49 -18.53
C ALA A 51 -2.61 -15.46 -17.81
N VAL A 52 -1.79 -14.95 -16.88
CA VAL A 52 -0.90 -15.74 -16.01
C VAL A 52 -1.69 -16.75 -15.17
N GLU A 53 -2.81 -16.33 -14.57
CA GLU A 53 -3.69 -17.19 -13.78
C GLU A 53 -4.42 -18.22 -14.64
N ALA A 54 -4.92 -17.82 -15.81
CA ALA A 54 -5.61 -18.72 -16.75
C ALA A 54 -4.73 -19.85 -17.25
N LEU A 55 -3.42 -19.61 -17.37
CA LEU A 55 -2.42 -20.60 -17.77
C LEU A 55 -1.88 -21.42 -16.61
N GLY A 56 -2.33 -21.14 -15.37
CA GLY A 56 -1.86 -21.85 -14.19
C GLY A 56 -0.39 -21.58 -13.85
N LEU A 57 0.17 -20.48 -14.30
CA LEU A 57 1.55 -20.11 -14.01
C LEU A 57 1.70 -19.67 -12.55
N PHE A 58 2.81 -20.05 -11.94
CA PHE A 58 3.07 -19.71 -10.54
C PHE A 58 3.67 -18.30 -10.42
N LYS A 59 2.86 -17.38 -9.90
CA LYS A 59 3.25 -16.00 -9.63
C LYS A 59 3.61 -15.85 -8.15
N VAL A 60 4.79 -15.31 -7.87
CA VAL A 60 5.23 -14.90 -6.55
C VAL A 60 5.24 -13.38 -6.48
N ASP A 61 4.68 -12.82 -5.41
CA ASP A 61 4.71 -11.40 -5.15
C ASP A 61 5.74 -11.12 -4.05
N LEU A 62 6.81 -10.43 -4.42
CA LEU A 62 7.93 -10.03 -3.53
C LEU A 62 7.93 -8.52 -3.33
N LEU A 63 6.75 -7.92 -3.20
CA LEU A 63 6.65 -6.49 -2.98
C LEU A 63 7.28 -6.10 -1.65
N GLY A 64 8.43 -5.41 -1.73
CA GLY A 64 9.06 -4.79 -0.58
C GLY A 64 8.21 -3.61 -0.11
N LEU A 65 7.70 -3.66 1.13
CA LEU A 65 6.95 -2.55 1.69
C LEU A 65 7.92 -1.43 2.10
N GLY A 66 7.95 -0.34 1.34
CA GLY A 66 8.72 0.87 1.69
C GLY A 66 8.38 1.39 3.09
N ALA A 67 7.16 1.14 3.58
CA ALA A 67 6.75 1.46 4.95
C ALA A 67 7.59 0.76 6.03
N LEU A 68 8.08 -0.47 5.79
CA LEU A 68 8.99 -1.16 6.72
C LEU A 68 10.39 -0.53 6.69
N THR A 69 10.85 -0.09 5.51
CA THR A 69 12.09 0.67 5.36
C THR A 69 11.98 2.01 6.10
N GLN A 70 10.87 2.72 5.93
CA GLN A 70 10.57 3.95 6.66
C GLN A 70 10.64 3.74 8.19
N LEU A 71 9.98 2.72 8.72
CA LEU A 71 10.02 2.44 10.17
C LEU A 71 11.42 2.11 10.66
N ARG A 72 12.19 1.33 9.89
CA ARG A 72 13.59 1.04 10.21
C ARG A 72 14.44 2.30 10.29
N HIS A 73 14.31 3.20 9.30
CA HIS A 73 15.01 4.50 9.31
C HIS A 73 14.55 5.36 10.49
N ALA A 74 13.25 5.43 10.76
CA ALA A 74 12.71 6.20 11.87
C ALA A 74 13.26 5.74 13.22
N PHE A 75 13.26 4.44 13.48
CA PHE A 75 13.82 3.89 14.73
C PHE A 75 15.32 4.14 14.86
N ALA A 76 16.07 4.08 13.75
CA ALA A 76 17.49 4.42 13.76
C ALA A 76 17.72 5.91 14.10
N LEU A 77 16.94 6.81 13.51
CA LEU A 77 16.99 8.25 13.81
C LEU A 77 16.59 8.55 15.26
N MET A 78 15.55 7.90 15.78
CA MET A 78 15.11 8.03 17.17
C MET A 78 16.22 7.60 18.15
N ARG A 79 16.91 6.49 17.86
CA ARG A 79 18.03 6.02 18.69
C ARG A 79 19.19 7.01 18.69
N ILE A 80 19.54 7.56 17.53
CA ILE A 80 20.70 8.46 17.40
C ILE A 80 20.40 9.82 18.02
N HIS A 81 19.24 10.41 17.77
CA HIS A 81 18.95 11.80 18.10
C HIS A 81 18.14 11.99 19.37
N HIS A 82 17.38 10.97 19.80
CA HIS A 82 16.57 11.01 21.02
C HIS A 82 17.04 10.03 22.09
N GLY A 83 18.02 9.16 21.79
CA GLY A 83 18.47 8.12 22.73
C GLY A 83 17.41 7.03 23.00
N VAL A 84 16.40 6.93 22.13
CA VAL A 84 15.28 5.99 22.29
C VAL A 84 15.52 4.78 21.39
N ASP A 85 15.86 3.65 22.02
CA ASP A 85 15.98 2.38 21.32
C ASP A 85 14.61 1.68 21.25
N MET A 86 14.02 1.70 20.06
CA MET A 86 12.65 1.25 19.83
C MET A 86 12.60 0.21 18.72
N GLU A 87 11.78 -0.79 18.93
CA GLU A 87 11.35 -1.75 17.92
C GLU A 87 9.83 -1.70 17.77
N MET A 88 9.33 -2.19 16.65
CA MET A 88 7.89 -2.17 16.38
C MET A 88 7.07 -2.90 17.45
N ALA A 89 7.61 -3.96 18.03
CA ALA A 89 6.99 -4.72 19.12
C ALA A 89 6.93 -3.95 20.46
N CYS A 90 7.79 -2.93 20.64
CA CYS A 90 7.89 -2.14 21.87
C CYS A 90 7.00 -0.89 21.86
N ILE A 91 6.35 -0.58 20.71
CA ILE A 91 5.46 0.59 20.61
C ILE A 91 4.27 0.41 21.57
N PRO A 92 3.99 1.39 22.44
CA PRO A 92 2.88 1.31 23.39
C PRO A 92 1.55 1.08 22.67
N ALA A 93 0.88 -0.01 23.01
CA ALA A 93 -0.45 -0.28 22.50
C ALA A 93 -1.47 0.69 23.10
N GLY A 94 -2.40 1.18 22.30
CA GLY A 94 -3.52 1.98 22.81
C GLY A 94 -3.19 3.43 23.16
N ASP A 95 -2.12 4.01 22.60
CA ASP A 95 -1.74 5.40 22.84
C ASP A 95 -2.87 6.37 22.42
N PRO A 96 -3.48 7.13 23.38
CA PRO A 96 -4.62 7.99 23.09
C PRO A 96 -4.27 9.12 22.13
N ALA A 97 -3.05 9.68 22.20
CA ALA A 97 -2.64 10.79 21.36
C ALA A 97 -2.51 10.36 19.89
N THR A 98 -2.02 9.14 19.64
CA THR A 98 -1.96 8.53 18.31
C THR A 98 -3.37 8.30 17.75
N TYR A 99 -4.28 7.72 18.53
CA TYR A 99 -5.67 7.51 18.06
C TYR A 99 -6.42 8.82 17.84
N GLU A 100 -6.15 9.85 18.62
CA GLU A 100 -6.73 11.18 18.41
C GLU A 100 -6.28 11.78 17.08
N MET A 101 -4.98 11.74 16.77
CA MET A 101 -4.43 12.18 15.49
C MET A 101 -5.06 11.40 14.33
N ILE A 102 -5.11 10.07 14.41
CA ILE A 102 -5.74 9.20 13.40
C ILE A 102 -7.22 9.58 13.23
N SER A 103 -7.96 9.75 14.34
CA SER A 103 -9.39 10.07 14.31
C SER A 103 -9.71 11.43 13.68
N ARG A 104 -8.75 12.35 13.62
CA ARG A 104 -8.86 13.62 12.89
C ARG A 104 -8.59 13.47 11.39
N GLY A 105 -8.13 12.29 10.94
CA GLY A 105 -7.70 12.07 9.57
C GLY A 105 -6.34 12.70 9.26
N ASP A 106 -5.55 13.02 10.28
CA ASP A 106 -4.20 13.59 10.15
C ASP A 106 -3.17 12.49 9.91
N THR A 107 -3.27 11.85 8.74
CA THR A 107 -2.55 10.61 8.41
C THR A 107 -1.81 10.70 7.09
N VAL A 108 -1.44 11.90 6.63
CA VAL A 108 -0.57 12.08 5.46
C VAL A 108 0.75 11.34 5.68
N GLY A 109 1.14 10.51 4.72
CA GLY A 109 2.36 9.69 4.79
C GLY A 109 2.26 8.46 5.71
N VAL A 110 1.12 8.23 6.37
CA VAL A 110 0.90 7.04 7.20
C VAL A 110 0.35 5.90 6.33
N PHE A 111 1.17 4.89 6.11
CA PHE A 111 0.84 3.73 5.30
C PHE A 111 -0.57 3.16 5.57
N GLN A 112 -1.29 2.82 4.52
CA GLN A 112 -2.64 2.21 4.51
C GLN A 112 -3.80 3.09 5.01
N ILE A 113 -3.56 4.26 5.59
CA ILE A 113 -4.60 5.17 6.07
C ILE A 113 -4.41 6.61 5.57
N GLU A 114 -3.64 6.78 4.48
CA GLU A 114 -3.26 8.09 3.93
C GLU A 114 -4.05 8.52 2.68
N SER A 115 -4.85 7.64 2.08
CA SER A 115 -5.64 8.00 0.90
C SER A 115 -6.77 8.98 1.27
N ARG A 116 -7.19 9.82 0.33
CA ARG A 116 -8.30 10.78 0.57
C ARG A 116 -9.56 10.11 1.09
N ALA A 117 -9.87 8.92 0.57
CA ALA A 117 -11.04 8.17 1.01
C ALA A 117 -10.91 7.70 2.46
N GLN A 118 -9.74 7.17 2.84
CA GLN A 118 -9.45 6.74 4.21
C GLN A 118 -9.43 7.93 5.16
N MET A 119 -8.72 9.02 4.83
CA MET A 119 -8.67 10.22 5.63
C MET A 119 -10.07 10.86 5.85
N SER A 120 -10.97 10.76 4.87
CA SER A 120 -12.36 11.22 5.03
C SER A 120 -13.22 10.28 5.88
N MET A 121 -12.85 9.00 5.97
CA MET A 121 -13.53 7.97 6.75
C MET A 121 -13.13 8.01 8.23
N LEU A 122 -11.87 8.26 8.54
CA LEU A 122 -11.32 8.24 9.90
C LEU A 122 -12.10 9.11 10.91
N PRO A 123 -12.53 10.35 10.59
CA PRO A 123 -13.36 11.16 11.51
C PRO A 123 -14.76 10.58 11.75
N ARG A 124 -15.25 9.74 10.85
CA ARG A 124 -16.54 9.05 10.97
C ARG A 124 -16.42 7.78 11.79
N LEU A 125 -15.33 7.04 11.59
CA LEU A 125 -15.03 5.80 12.28
C LEU A 125 -14.56 6.05 13.72
N ARG A 126 -13.75 7.08 13.93
CA ARG A 126 -13.12 7.43 15.22
C ARG A 126 -12.46 6.22 15.87
N PRO A 127 -11.36 5.71 15.31
CA PRO A 127 -10.65 4.58 15.88
C PRO A 127 -10.19 4.87 17.31
N ARG A 128 -10.38 3.90 18.22
CA ARG A 128 -9.96 3.97 19.63
C ARG A 128 -9.17 2.74 20.05
N THR A 129 -9.23 1.70 19.24
CA THR A 129 -8.57 0.42 19.49
C THR A 129 -7.86 -0.05 18.23
N PHE A 130 -6.91 -0.95 18.41
CA PHE A 130 -6.21 -1.57 17.30
C PHE A 130 -7.17 -2.25 16.31
N TYR A 131 -8.21 -2.90 16.81
CA TYR A 131 -9.17 -3.57 15.94
C TYR A 131 -9.99 -2.60 15.08
N ASP A 132 -10.19 -1.37 15.53
CA ASP A 132 -10.82 -0.34 14.70
C ASP A 132 -9.97 0.02 13.47
N LEU A 133 -8.64 0.00 13.61
CA LEU A 133 -7.73 0.18 12.46
C LEU A 133 -7.75 -1.04 11.53
N VAL A 134 -7.86 -2.25 12.08
CA VAL A 134 -8.04 -3.46 11.27
C VAL A 134 -9.29 -3.37 10.41
N ILE A 135 -10.38 -2.85 10.98
CA ILE A 135 -11.63 -2.60 10.25
C ILE A 135 -11.44 -1.49 9.22
N GLU A 136 -10.79 -0.36 9.56
CA GLU A 136 -10.53 0.73 8.62
C GLU A 136 -9.80 0.24 7.37
N VAL A 137 -8.71 -0.51 7.57
CA VAL A 137 -7.93 -1.10 6.48
C VAL A 137 -8.76 -2.02 5.59
N ALA A 138 -9.72 -2.75 6.17
CA ALA A 138 -10.55 -3.71 5.45
C ALA A 138 -11.77 -3.09 4.77
N ILE A 139 -12.40 -2.08 5.38
CA ILE A 139 -13.71 -1.57 4.95
C ILE A 139 -13.61 -0.56 3.80
N MET A 140 -12.49 0.18 3.72
CA MET A 140 -12.28 1.20 2.69
C MET A 140 -11.73 0.59 1.40
N ARG A 141 -12.58 -0.20 0.73
CA ARG A 141 -12.27 -0.91 -0.52
C ARG A 141 -13.47 -0.96 -1.43
N PRO A 142 -13.28 -1.19 -2.75
CA PRO A 142 -14.38 -1.26 -3.71
C PRO A 142 -15.46 -2.28 -3.32
N GLY A 143 -15.09 -3.50 -2.93
CA GLY A 143 -16.05 -4.56 -2.59
C GLY A 143 -16.98 -4.23 -1.42
N PRO A 144 -16.51 -3.81 -0.23
CA PRO A 144 -17.36 -3.39 0.88
C PRO A 144 -18.25 -2.19 0.56
N ILE A 145 -17.77 -1.25 -0.26
CA ILE A 145 -18.56 -0.09 -0.71
C ILE A 145 -19.68 -0.56 -1.63
N GLN A 146 -19.37 -1.43 -2.59
CA GLN A 146 -20.35 -2.00 -3.52
C GLN A 146 -21.37 -2.92 -2.80
N GLY A 147 -20.90 -3.68 -1.81
CA GLY A 147 -21.75 -4.51 -0.94
C GLY A 147 -22.59 -3.72 0.06
N ASN A 148 -22.56 -2.39 0.03
CA ASN A 148 -23.30 -1.50 0.92
C ASN A 148 -23.04 -1.74 2.42
N MET A 149 -21.83 -2.21 2.78
CA MET A 149 -21.46 -2.59 4.15
C MET A 149 -20.96 -1.42 5.02
N VAL A 150 -20.42 -0.39 4.39
CA VAL A 150 -19.82 0.76 5.09
C VAL A 150 -20.85 1.53 5.91
N HIS A 151 -21.99 1.85 5.32
CA HIS A 151 -23.03 2.65 5.97
C HIS A 151 -23.67 1.97 7.20
N PRO A 152 -24.09 0.69 7.14
CA PRO A 152 -24.60 -0.02 8.31
C PRO A 152 -23.58 -0.08 9.44
N TYR A 153 -22.32 -0.41 9.13
CA TYR A 153 -21.26 -0.45 10.12
C TYR A 153 -21.10 0.90 10.85
N LEU A 154 -21.01 2.00 10.09
CA LEU A 154 -20.85 3.34 10.68
C LEU A 154 -22.06 3.77 11.53
N ARG A 155 -23.29 3.50 11.08
CA ARG A 155 -24.51 3.80 11.87
C ARG A 155 -24.51 3.06 13.20
N ARG A 156 -24.18 1.77 13.16
CA ARG A 156 -24.10 0.94 14.38
C ARG A 156 -22.96 1.37 15.29
N ARG A 157 -21.83 1.69 14.71
CA ARG A 157 -20.66 2.23 15.45
C ARG A 157 -20.99 3.52 16.19
N ARG A 158 -21.83 4.38 15.62
CA ARG A 158 -22.24 5.65 16.22
C ARG A 158 -23.46 5.53 17.13
N GLY A 159 -24.03 4.35 17.25
CA GLY A 159 -25.24 4.13 18.04
C GLY A 159 -26.53 4.64 17.38
N GLU A 160 -26.48 4.96 16.08
CA GLU A 160 -27.65 5.38 15.29
C GLU A 160 -28.53 4.19 14.88
N GLU A 161 -27.97 2.98 14.92
CA GLU A 161 -28.63 1.72 14.61
C GLU A 161 -28.10 0.66 15.58
N GLU A 162 -28.97 -0.17 16.13
CA GLU A 162 -28.57 -1.31 16.95
C GLU A 162 -27.98 -2.43 16.09
N ALA A 163 -26.95 -3.10 16.63
CA ALA A 163 -26.39 -4.27 15.97
C ALA A 163 -27.41 -5.42 16.04
N SER A 164 -27.82 -5.92 14.89
CA SER A 164 -28.79 -7.01 14.77
C SER A 164 -28.10 -8.32 14.36
N TYR A 165 -28.45 -9.39 15.06
CA TYR A 165 -27.94 -10.74 14.82
C TYR A 165 -29.12 -11.70 14.66
N PRO A 166 -29.63 -11.92 13.44
CA PRO A 166 -30.83 -12.71 13.20
C PRO A 166 -30.79 -14.17 13.70
N HIS A 167 -29.59 -14.64 14.00
CA HIS A 167 -29.37 -15.95 14.59
C HIS A 167 -28.31 -15.87 15.70
N PRO A 168 -28.49 -16.44 16.90
CA PRO A 168 -27.56 -16.31 18.04
C PRO A 168 -26.12 -16.76 17.74
N LYS A 169 -25.96 -17.76 16.87
CA LYS A 169 -24.61 -18.22 16.45
C LYS A 169 -23.84 -17.15 15.69
N LEU A 170 -24.51 -16.20 15.03
CA LEU A 170 -23.89 -15.14 14.24
C LEU A 170 -23.28 -14.04 15.11
N GLU A 171 -23.78 -13.81 16.31
CA GLU A 171 -23.20 -12.85 17.24
C GLU A 171 -21.73 -13.16 17.56
N ARG A 172 -21.38 -14.44 17.74
CA ARG A 172 -20.00 -14.86 17.98
C ARG A 172 -19.06 -14.58 16.81
N VAL A 173 -19.58 -14.53 15.58
CA VAL A 173 -18.81 -14.29 14.36
C VAL A 173 -18.77 -12.81 14.00
N LEU A 174 -19.90 -12.13 14.15
CA LEU A 174 -20.11 -10.77 13.66
C LEU A 174 -20.09 -9.70 14.77
N GLY A 175 -19.98 -10.10 16.04
CA GLY A 175 -20.02 -9.15 17.16
C GLY A 175 -18.95 -8.07 17.07
N LYS A 176 -17.70 -8.44 16.72
CA LYS A 176 -16.60 -7.49 16.53
C LYS A 176 -16.82 -6.50 15.39
N THR A 177 -17.68 -6.85 14.43
CA THR A 177 -17.98 -6.04 13.25
C THR A 177 -19.43 -5.56 13.24
N LEU A 178 -20.07 -5.53 14.42
CA LEU A 178 -21.40 -4.99 14.66
C LEU A 178 -22.47 -5.57 13.71
N GLY A 179 -22.40 -6.88 13.47
CA GLY A 179 -23.36 -7.59 12.62
C GLY A 179 -23.08 -7.46 11.11
N VAL A 180 -21.97 -6.85 10.71
CA VAL A 180 -21.60 -6.69 9.30
C VAL A 180 -20.46 -7.65 8.96
N PRO A 181 -20.58 -8.53 7.97
CA PRO A 181 -19.46 -9.36 7.52
C PRO A 181 -18.47 -8.47 6.74
N ILE A 182 -17.26 -8.32 7.25
CA ILE A 182 -16.19 -7.51 6.67
C ILE A 182 -15.04 -8.39 6.13
N PHE A 183 -14.84 -9.56 6.73
CA PHE A 183 -13.72 -10.45 6.46
C PHE A 183 -14.13 -11.76 5.81
N GLN A 184 -13.26 -12.32 4.96
CA GLN A 184 -13.49 -13.63 4.32
C GLN A 184 -13.75 -14.73 5.35
N GLU A 185 -13.00 -14.72 6.44
CA GLU A 185 -13.13 -15.69 7.53
C GLU A 185 -14.52 -15.65 8.18
N GLN A 186 -15.14 -14.47 8.24
CA GLN A 186 -16.51 -14.34 8.74
C GLN A 186 -17.51 -15.00 7.78
N VAL A 187 -17.35 -14.77 6.47
CA VAL A 187 -18.18 -15.39 5.44
C VAL A 187 -18.08 -16.92 5.49
N MET A 188 -16.85 -17.46 5.59
CA MET A 188 -16.65 -18.90 5.75
C MET A 188 -17.31 -19.45 7.02
N LYS A 189 -17.17 -18.75 8.15
CA LYS A 189 -17.82 -19.15 9.42
C LYS A 189 -19.34 -19.09 9.33
N ILE A 190 -19.91 -18.08 8.66
CA ILE A 190 -21.35 -17.99 8.41
C ILE A 190 -21.81 -19.20 7.58
N ALA A 191 -21.13 -19.50 6.46
CA ALA A 191 -21.46 -20.63 5.62
C ALA A 191 -21.42 -21.97 6.39
N MET A 192 -20.45 -22.15 7.29
CA MET A 192 -20.35 -23.34 8.13
C MET A 192 -21.43 -23.41 9.22
N LEU A 193 -21.67 -22.29 9.94
CA LEU A 193 -22.52 -22.29 11.13
C LEU A 193 -24.02 -22.33 10.83
N VAL A 194 -24.42 -21.66 9.76
CA VAL A 194 -25.85 -21.53 9.40
C VAL A 194 -26.16 -22.05 7.99
N GLY A 195 -25.17 -22.15 7.11
CA GLY A 195 -25.30 -22.76 5.79
C GLY A 195 -24.93 -24.25 5.75
N GLY A 196 -24.50 -24.83 6.87
CA GLY A 196 -24.19 -26.27 6.96
C GLY A 196 -23.03 -26.70 6.03
N TYR A 197 -22.14 -25.77 5.66
CA TYR A 197 -20.96 -26.09 4.85
C TYR A 197 -19.91 -26.80 5.68
N THR A 198 -19.27 -27.79 5.10
CA THR A 198 -18.03 -28.37 5.63
C THR A 198 -16.87 -27.36 5.48
N PRO A 199 -15.76 -27.50 6.22
CA PRO A 199 -14.60 -26.64 6.05
C PRO A 199 -14.07 -26.61 4.60
N GLY A 200 -14.08 -27.72 3.89
CA GLY A 200 -13.67 -27.81 2.48
C GLY A 200 -14.61 -27.05 1.55
N GLU A 201 -15.92 -27.13 1.76
CA GLU A 201 -16.92 -26.38 0.99
C GLU A 201 -16.82 -24.87 1.28
N ALA A 202 -16.54 -24.46 2.51
CA ALA A 202 -16.32 -23.09 2.87
C ALA A 202 -15.03 -22.51 2.25
N ASP A 203 -13.97 -23.31 2.17
CA ASP A 203 -12.75 -22.91 1.45
C ASP A 203 -12.99 -22.83 -0.07
N GLN A 204 -13.78 -23.73 -0.65
CA GLN A 204 -14.17 -23.61 -2.05
C GLN A 204 -14.98 -22.33 -2.30
N LEU A 205 -15.94 -21.99 -1.41
CA LEU A 205 -16.66 -20.71 -1.48
C LEU A 205 -15.69 -19.51 -1.46
N ARG A 206 -14.69 -19.55 -0.58
CA ARG A 206 -13.65 -18.50 -0.51
C ARG A 206 -12.87 -18.36 -1.83
N ARG A 207 -12.47 -19.46 -2.44
CA ARG A 207 -11.79 -19.47 -3.74
C ARG A 207 -12.68 -18.93 -4.87
N ASP A 208 -13.97 -19.33 -4.85
CA ASP A 208 -14.93 -18.88 -5.87
C ASP A 208 -15.29 -17.40 -5.69
N MET A 209 -15.24 -16.86 -4.45
CA MET A 209 -15.30 -15.42 -4.19
C MET A 209 -14.08 -14.69 -4.78
N ALA A 210 -12.86 -15.22 -4.60
CA ALA A 210 -11.65 -14.58 -5.09
C ALA A 210 -11.55 -14.60 -6.64
N ALA A 211 -12.23 -15.54 -7.29
CA ALA A 211 -12.27 -15.70 -8.75
C ALA A 211 -13.50 -14.99 -9.40
N TRP A 212 -13.94 -13.87 -8.87
CA TRP A 212 -15.18 -13.17 -9.21
C TRP A 212 -15.36 -12.82 -10.71
N ARG A 213 -14.28 -12.61 -11.45
CA ARG A 213 -14.32 -12.36 -12.90
C ARG A 213 -14.68 -13.60 -13.73
N SER A 214 -14.58 -14.77 -13.14
CA SER A 214 -15.13 -16.00 -13.74
C SER A 214 -16.64 -16.00 -13.56
N VAL A 215 -17.34 -15.40 -14.52
CA VAL A 215 -18.80 -15.22 -14.52
C VAL A 215 -19.51 -16.49 -14.03
N GLY A 216 -20.27 -16.37 -12.95
CA GLY A 216 -21.17 -17.41 -12.43
C GLY A 216 -20.58 -18.36 -11.40
N ARG A 217 -19.30 -18.27 -10.98
CA ARG A 217 -18.78 -19.18 -9.93
C ARG A 217 -19.49 -18.99 -8.59
N ILE A 218 -19.65 -17.75 -8.12
CA ILE A 218 -20.33 -17.45 -6.87
C ILE A 218 -21.84 -17.77 -6.95
N GLU A 219 -22.47 -17.58 -8.10
CA GLU A 219 -23.89 -17.86 -8.30
C GLU A 219 -24.24 -19.35 -8.16
N ARG A 220 -23.28 -20.25 -8.37
CA ARG A 220 -23.46 -21.70 -8.13
C ARG A 220 -23.71 -22.01 -6.66
N HIS A 221 -23.25 -21.16 -5.76
CA HIS A 221 -23.47 -21.31 -4.32
C HIS A 221 -24.80 -20.72 -3.86
N ARG A 222 -25.48 -19.90 -4.69
CA ARG A 222 -26.65 -19.12 -4.29
C ARG A 222 -27.78 -19.99 -3.75
N GLU A 223 -28.34 -20.86 -4.57
CA GLU A 223 -29.47 -21.67 -4.19
C GLU A 223 -29.17 -22.57 -2.99
N ARG A 224 -28.00 -23.19 -3.01
CA ARG A 224 -27.55 -24.08 -1.95
C ARG A 224 -27.32 -23.35 -0.64
N LEU A 225 -26.64 -22.21 -0.67
CA LEU A 225 -26.28 -21.46 0.53
C LEU A 225 -27.51 -20.80 1.15
N ILE A 226 -28.36 -20.16 0.33
CA ILE A 226 -29.60 -19.54 0.80
C ILE A 226 -30.56 -20.62 1.34
N GLY A 227 -30.79 -21.71 0.60
CA GLY A 227 -31.63 -22.79 1.03
C GLY A 227 -31.22 -23.36 2.40
N ARG A 228 -29.93 -23.67 2.57
CA ARG A 228 -29.41 -24.17 3.85
C ARG A 228 -29.46 -23.14 4.99
N MET A 229 -29.26 -21.84 4.69
CA MET A 229 -29.41 -20.79 5.68
C MET A 229 -30.85 -20.71 6.18
N ILE A 230 -31.87 -20.82 5.28
CA ILE A 230 -33.27 -20.84 5.63
C ILE A 230 -33.64 -22.10 6.43
N GLU A 231 -33.18 -23.29 6.00
CA GLU A 231 -33.30 -24.54 6.74
C GLU A 231 -32.66 -24.45 8.14
N GLY A 232 -31.56 -23.70 8.25
CA GLY A 232 -30.88 -23.42 9.51
C GLY A 232 -31.53 -22.37 10.40
N GLY A 233 -32.74 -21.87 10.00
CA GLY A 233 -33.57 -20.95 10.79
C GLY A 233 -33.33 -19.46 10.54
N LEU A 234 -32.59 -19.07 9.47
CA LEU A 234 -32.47 -17.66 9.10
C LEU A 234 -33.70 -17.18 8.31
N PRO A 235 -34.16 -15.93 8.53
CA PRO A 235 -35.19 -15.33 7.69
C PRO A 235 -34.72 -15.25 6.22
N PRO A 236 -35.63 -15.49 5.24
CA PRO A 236 -35.27 -15.48 3.81
C PRO A 236 -34.61 -14.16 3.37
N ASP A 237 -35.14 -13.01 3.78
CA ASP A 237 -34.60 -11.69 3.43
C ASP A 237 -33.19 -11.51 3.95
N PHE A 238 -32.89 -12.05 5.12
CA PHE A 238 -31.53 -11.98 5.67
C PHE A 238 -30.56 -12.93 4.98
N ALA A 239 -31.00 -14.13 4.60
CA ALA A 239 -30.19 -15.06 3.82
C ALA A 239 -29.82 -14.46 2.45
N GLU A 240 -30.77 -13.80 1.79
CA GLU A 240 -30.52 -13.06 0.54
C GLU A 240 -29.57 -11.88 0.76
N GLN A 241 -29.71 -11.13 1.84
CA GLN A 241 -28.82 -10.03 2.19
C GLN A 241 -27.39 -10.52 2.42
N ILE A 242 -27.21 -11.60 3.18
CA ILE A 242 -25.90 -12.25 3.39
C ILE A 242 -25.30 -12.67 2.06
N PHE A 243 -26.09 -13.35 1.20
CA PHE A 243 -25.60 -13.77 -0.11
C PHE A 243 -25.19 -12.56 -1.00
N SER A 244 -26.00 -11.50 -0.99
CA SER A 244 -25.66 -10.25 -1.71
C SER A 244 -24.36 -9.63 -1.20
N GLN A 245 -24.12 -9.65 0.11
CA GLN A 245 -22.87 -9.22 0.70
C GLN A 245 -21.70 -10.13 0.28
N ILE A 246 -21.89 -11.45 0.33
CA ILE A 246 -20.90 -12.43 -0.15
C ILE A 246 -20.55 -12.20 -1.62
N ARG A 247 -21.54 -11.93 -2.46
CA ARG A 247 -21.33 -11.59 -3.87
C ARG A 247 -20.51 -10.31 -4.03
N GLY A 248 -20.76 -9.28 -3.22
CA GLY A 248 -19.95 -8.06 -3.17
C GLY A 248 -18.50 -8.30 -2.70
N PHE A 249 -18.26 -9.34 -1.88
CA PHE A 249 -16.91 -9.79 -1.52
C PHE A 249 -16.15 -10.43 -2.69
N GLY A 250 -16.86 -10.93 -3.71
CA GLY A 250 -16.23 -11.57 -4.88
C GLY A 250 -15.21 -10.68 -5.58
N GLU A 251 -15.36 -9.36 -5.48
CA GLU A 251 -14.41 -8.43 -6.07
C GLU A 251 -13.15 -8.25 -5.20
N TYR A 252 -13.27 -8.27 -3.87
CA TYR A 252 -12.14 -7.99 -2.95
C TYR A 252 -12.37 -8.58 -1.55
N GLY A 253 -12.61 -9.89 -1.44
CA GLY A 253 -12.64 -10.53 -0.14
C GLY A 253 -11.32 -10.35 0.61
N PHE A 254 -11.35 -9.76 1.82
CA PHE A 254 -10.13 -9.41 2.54
C PHE A 254 -9.89 -10.34 3.73
N PRO A 255 -8.69 -10.93 3.84
CA PRO A 255 -8.32 -11.69 5.02
C PRO A 255 -8.16 -10.79 6.25
N GLU A 256 -8.75 -11.21 7.38
CA GLU A 256 -8.63 -10.50 8.66
C GLU A 256 -7.16 -10.39 9.11
N SER A 257 -6.38 -11.47 8.93
CA SER A 257 -4.96 -11.52 9.25
C SER A 257 -4.14 -10.51 8.43
N HIS A 258 -4.46 -10.35 7.15
CA HIS A 258 -3.80 -9.37 6.30
C HIS A 258 -4.14 -7.93 6.76
N ALA A 259 -5.43 -7.65 7.05
CA ALA A 259 -5.84 -6.36 7.60
C ALA A 259 -5.11 -6.04 8.92
N ALA A 260 -4.98 -7.04 9.81
CA ALA A 260 -4.29 -6.88 11.07
C ALA A 260 -2.79 -6.59 10.88
N SER A 261 -2.12 -7.28 9.95
CA SER A 261 -0.72 -7.03 9.64
C SER A 261 -0.47 -5.61 9.13
N PHE A 262 -1.33 -5.12 8.23
CA PHE A 262 -1.22 -3.75 7.72
C PHE A 262 -1.62 -2.69 8.75
N ALA A 263 -2.61 -2.96 9.60
CA ALA A 263 -2.98 -2.10 10.70
C ALA A 263 -1.84 -1.94 11.72
N LEU A 264 -1.03 -2.98 11.94
CA LEU A 264 0.14 -2.90 12.82
C LEU A 264 1.18 -1.91 12.27
N ILE A 265 1.48 -1.99 10.98
CA ILE A 265 2.41 -1.06 10.32
C ILE A 265 1.84 0.37 10.34
N ALA A 266 0.54 0.53 10.06
CA ALA A 266 -0.14 1.82 10.10
C ALA A 266 -0.09 2.45 11.48
N TYR A 267 -0.38 1.67 12.54
CA TYR A 267 -0.32 2.15 13.91
C TYR A 267 1.10 2.56 14.31
N ALA A 268 2.10 1.73 13.99
CA ALA A 268 3.50 2.03 14.26
C ALA A 268 3.95 3.33 13.57
N ALA A 269 3.63 3.49 12.29
CA ALA A 269 3.96 4.70 11.55
C ALA A 269 3.23 5.94 12.10
N ALA A 270 1.94 5.81 12.49
CA ALA A 270 1.18 6.89 13.10
C ALA A 270 1.74 7.28 14.47
N TRP A 271 2.16 6.31 15.29
CA TRP A 271 2.79 6.58 16.57
C TRP A 271 4.11 7.34 16.40
N VAL A 272 4.96 6.94 15.46
CA VAL A 272 6.19 7.69 15.15
C VAL A 272 5.85 9.10 14.67
N LYS A 273 4.89 9.25 13.75
CA LYS A 273 4.45 10.58 13.28
C LYS A 273 4.00 11.47 14.42
N ARG A 274 3.27 10.91 15.39
CA ARG A 274 2.72 11.68 16.53
C ARG A 274 3.77 12.13 17.53
N HIS A 275 4.77 11.28 17.80
CA HIS A 275 5.72 11.49 18.89
C HIS A 275 7.10 11.96 18.42
N TYR A 276 7.47 11.64 17.16
CA TYR A 276 8.77 11.98 16.55
C TYR A 276 8.57 12.41 15.09
N PRO A 277 7.83 13.52 14.86
CA PRO A 277 7.42 13.91 13.50
C PRO A 277 8.60 14.25 12.60
N GLU A 278 9.72 14.73 13.12
CA GLU A 278 10.94 14.99 12.38
C GLU A 278 11.61 13.68 11.92
N ALA A 279 11.68 12.67 12.80
CA ALA A 279 12.19 11.36 12.46
C ALA A 279 11.26 10.65 11.45
N PHE A 280 9.94 10.81 11.60
CA PHE A 280 8.96 10.33 10.64
C PHE A 280 9.17 10.92 9.26
N LEU A 281 9.31 12.27 9.16
CA LEU A 281 9.50 12.94 7.87
C LEU A 281 10.81 12.50 7.20
N ALA A 282 11.94 12.58 7.91
CA ALA A 282 13.24 12.20 7.36
C ALA A 282 13.25 10.75 6.87
N ALA A 283 12.71 9.82 7.68
CA ALA A 283 12.60 8.41 7.32
C ALA A 283 11.69 8.17 6.10
N LEU A 284 10.57 8.90 6.01
CA LEU A 284 9.64 8.80 4.88
C LEU A 284 10.26 9.34 3.59
N LEU A 285 11.00 10.42 3.66
CA LEU A 285 11.75 10.98 2.54
C LEU A 285 12.85 10.01 2.07
N ASN A 286 13.58 9.39 2.98
CA ASN A 286 14.67 8.45 2.64
C ASN A 286 14.15 7.09 2.14
N ALA A 287 12.90 6.74 2.41
CA ALA A 287 12.25 5.53 1.90
C ALA A 287 11.56 5.71 0.54
N GLN A 288 11.66 6.88 -0.09
CA GLN A 288 11.09 7.11 -1.42
C GLN A 288 11.77 6.24 -2.49
N PRO A 289 11.04 5.80 -3.55
CA PRO A 289 9.64 6.17 -3.86
C PRO A 289 8.62 5.31 -3.11
N MET A 290 7.74 5.94 -2.34
CA MET A 290 6.61 5.27 -1.68
C MET A 290 5.47 6.25 -1.38
N GLY A 291 4.25 5.72 -1.19
CA GLY A 291 3.07 6.51 -0.81
C GLY A 291 2.45 7.30 -1.95
N PHE A 292 1.45 8.12 -1.59
CA PHE A 292 0.63 8.89 -2.54
C PHE A 292 1.10 10.33 -2.74
N TYR A 293 2.04 10.79 -1.93
CA TYR A 293 2.38 12.20 -1.81
C TYR A 293 3.76 12.51 -2.36
N ALA A 294 3.84 13.61 -3.11
CA ALA A 294 5.13 14.15 -3.52
C ALA A 294 5.92 14.66 -2.29
N PRO A 295 7.26 14.62 -2.32
CA PRO A 295 8.11 15.08 -1.23
C PRO A 295 7.75 16.48 -0.71
N ALA A 296 7.44 17.41 -1.61
CA ALA A 296 7.02 18.77 -1.23
C ALA A 296 5.76 18.77 -0.33
N THR A 297 4.78 17.91 -0.63
CA THR A 297 3.56 17.79 0.18
C THR A 297 3.87 17.25 1.58
N LEU A 298 4.79 16.29 1.68
CA LEU A 298 5.22 15.71 2.96
C LEU A 298 5.95 16.76 3.82
N VAL A 299 6.83 17.54 3.20
CA VAL A 299 7.53 18.65 3.84
C VAL A 299 6.54 19.71 4.34
N ASP A 300 5.56 20.09 3.52
CA ASP A 300 4.55 21.08 3.90
C ASP A 300 3.65 20.56 5.03
N ASP A 301 3.34 19.27 5.04
CA ASP A 301 2.59 18.64 6.12
C ASP A 301 3.38 18.71 7.44
N ALA A 302 4.64 18.30 7.42
CA ALA A 302 5.51 18.34 8.59
C ALA A 302 5.70 19.77 9.14
N LYS A 303 5.88 20.76 8.27
CA LYS A 303 5.95 22.19 8.67
C LYS A 303 4.67 22.65 9.37
N ARG A 304 3.49 22.22 8.93
CA ARG A 304 2.23 22.51 9.63
C ARG A 304 2.15 21.87 11.02
N HIS A 305 2.89 20.80 11.25
CA HIS A 305 3.04 20.14 12.55
C HIS A 305 4.21 20.70 13.39
N GLY A 306 4.81 21.80 12.95
CA GLY A 306 5.88 22.47 13.70
C GLY A 306 7.28 21.90 13.48
N VAL A 307 7.46 20.98 12.53
CA VAL A 307 8.79 20.46 12.18
C VAL A 307 9.55 21.50 11.39
N GLU A 308 10.74 21.86 11.88
CA GLU A 308 11.68 22.69 11.13
C GLU A 308 12.34 21.86 10.03
N VAL A 309 12.30 22.39 8.79
CA VAL A 309 12.93 21.74 7.63
C VAL A 309 13.94 22.71 7.02
N LEU A 310 15.21 22.31 7.08
CA LEU A 310 16.33 23.06 6.60
C LEU A 310 16.58 22.73 5.11
N PRO A 311 16.90 23.74 4.29
CA PRO A 311 17.17 23.54 2.87
C PRO A 311 18.43 22.69 2.65
N ILE A 312 18.62 22.25 1.41
CA ILE A 312 19.85 21.59 0.99
C ILE A 312 20.99 22.60 1.11
N ASP A 313 22.05 22.19 1.79
CA ASP A 313 23.27 22.98 1.98
C ASP A 313 24.50 22.16 1.56
N ILE A 314 25.39 22.76 0.77
CA ILE A 314 26.54 22.07 0.17
C ILE A 314 27.54 21.57 1.22
N LYS A 315 27.56 22.18 2.41
CA LYS A 315 28.48 21.82 3.50
C LYS A 315 27.84 20.89 4.53
N ALA A 316 26.54 21.00 4.73
CA ALA A 316 25.83 20.33 5.82
C ALA A 316 25.01 19.13 5.36
N SER A 317 24.48 19.14 4.12
CA SER A 317 23.63 18.04 3.64
C SER A 317 24.46 16.81 3.31
N GLN A 318 23.90 15.65 3.61
CA GLN A 318 24.33 14.34 3.14
C GLN A 318 23.50 13.90 1.93
N TRP A 319 23.74 12.69 1.41
CA TRP A 319 22.91 12.15 0.34
C TRP A 319 21.47 11.97 0.78
N GLU A 320 21.26 11.37 1.94
CA GLU A 320 19.95 11.20 2.57
C GLU A 320 19.56 12.44 3.41
N CYS A 321 18.27 12.58 3.70
CA CYS A 321 17.79 13.53 4.69
C CYS A 321 18.26 13.11 6.08
N THR A 322 18.76 14.08 6.87
CA THR A 322 19.29 13.86 8.22
C THR A 322 18.56 14.70 9.25
N LEU A 323 18.80 14.42 10.52
CA LEU A 323 18.32 15.23 11.63
C LEU A 323 19.46 16.05 12.22
N GLU A 324 19.20 17.33 12.46
CA GLU A 324 20.17 18.25 13.04
C GLU A 324 19.59 18.96 14.27
N PRO A 325 20.37 19.13 15.37
CA PRO A 325 19.95 19.95 16.49
C PRO A 325 19.94 21.42 16.09
N THR A 326 18.89 22.16 16.49
CA THR A 326 18.76 23.59 16.32
C THR A 326 18.34 24.23 17.63
N GLU A 327 18.31 25.57 17.68
CA GLU A 327 17.81 26.29 18.86
C GLU A 327 16.32 25.99 19.18
N ARG A 328 15.55 25.51 18.18
CA ARG A 328 14.13 25.19 18.31
C ARG A 328 13.86 23.70 18.58
N GLY A 329 14.89 22.87 18.59
CA GLY A 329 14.78 21.44 18.75
C GLY A 329 15.54 20.68 17.67
N ILE A 330 14.98 19.59 17.17
CA ILE A 330 15.58 18.79 16.09
C ILE A 330 14.88 19.14 14.78
N ALA A 331 15.67 19.54 13.78
CA ALA A 331 15.21 19.87 12.44
C ALA A 331 15.55 18.76 11.45
N VAL A 332 14.83 18.70 10.34
CA VAL A 332 15.13 17.83 9.20
C VAL A 332 15.98 18.61 8.21
N ARG A 333 17.18 18.13 7.88
CA ARG A 333 18.00 18.63 6.77
C ARG A 333 17.66 17.86 5.50
N MET A 334 17.32 18.58 4.41
CA MET A 334 17.10 17.96 3.12
C MET A 334 18.39 17.42 2.52
N GLY A 335 18.31 16.19 1.96
CA GLY A 335 19.45 15.49 1.37
C GLY A 335 19.68 15.81 -0.10
N PHE A 336 20.88 15.55 -0.61
CA PHE A 336 21.25 15.74 -2.02
C PHE A 336 20.47 14.84 -2.98
N SER A 337 19.89 13.72 -2.51
CA SER A 337 18.98 12.85 -3.28
C SER A 337 17.79 13.61 -3.89
N TYR A 338 17.50 14.81 -3.39
CA TYR A 338 16.43 15.70 -3.90
C TYR A 338 16.92 16.76 -4.87
N VAL A 339 18.20 16.77 -5.25
CA VAL A 339 18.75 17.63 -6.29
C VAL A 339 18.67 16.96 -7.64
N ASN A 340 17.95 17.58 -8.57
CA ASN A 340 17.85 17.04 -9.93
C ASN A 340 19.20 17.07 -10.63
N GLY A 341 19.53 15.99 -11.32
CA GLY A 341 20.74 15.88 -12.14
C GLY A 341 21.94 15.26 -11.43
N LEU A 342 21.85 14.96 -10.14
CA LEU A 342 22.86 14.15 -9.47
C LEU A 342 22.67 12.67 -9.81
N THR A 343 23.78 11.98 -9.99
CA THR A 343 23.85 10.57 -10.40
C THR A 343 24.28 9.67 -9.23
N GLN A 344 24.24 8.36 -9.46
CA GLN A 344 24.77 7.38 -8.50
C GLN A 344 26.29 7.55 -8.29
N GLU A 345 27.03 7.96 -9.33
CA GLU A 345 28.48 8.26 -9.22
C GLU A 345 28.74 9.46 -8.31
N ASP A 346 27.88 10.49 -8.37
CA ASP A 346 27.96 11.65 -7.49
C ASP A 346 27.70 11.27 -6.04
N ARG A 347 26.77 10.35 -5.81
CA ARG A 347 26.53 9.77 -4.49
C ARG A 347 27.76 9.06 -3.94
N GLU A 348 28.37 8.19 -4.73
CA GLU A 348 29.56 7.43 -4.32
C GLU A 348 30.77 8.36 -4.01
N ARG A 349 30.91 9.43 -4.77
CA ARG A 349 31.96 10.47 -4.52
C ARG A 349 31.68 11.22 -3.21
N LEU A 350 30.43 11.57 -2.93
CA LEU A 350 30.06 12.23 -1.68
C LEU A 350 30.29 11.33 -0.47
N GLU A 351 29.84 10.08 -0.55
CA GLU A 351 30.01 9.09 0.52
C GLU A 351 31.51 8.78 0.76
N ALA A 352 32.32 8.69 -0.28
CA ALA A 352 33.76 8.50 -0.16
C ALA A 352 34.47 9.72 0.49
N ALA A 353 34.08 10.94 0.13
CA ALA A 353 34.63 12.16 0.73
C ALA A 353 34.23 12.34 2.21
N GLU A 354 33.11 11.73 2.66
CA GLU A 354 32.71 11.71 4.07
C GLU A 354 33.49 10.65 4.88
N ALA A 355 33.87 9.55 4.22
CA ALA A 355 34.59 8.45 4.89
C ALA A 355 36.08 8.75 5.12
N ASP A 356 36.69 9.63 4.32
CA ASP A 356 38.09 10.03 4.48
C ASP A 356 38.26 11.57 4.57
N PRO A 357 38.09 12.14 5.76
CA PRO A 357 38.24 13.58 6.00
C PRO A 357 39.67 14.10 5.84
N LEU A 358 40.69 13.22 5.73
CA LEU A 358 42.09 13.59 5.72
C LEU A 358 42.63 13.90 4.32
N GLU A 359 41.96 13.49 3.24
CA GLU A 359 42.39 13.84 1.87
C GLU A 359 41.88 15.22 1.39
N THR A 360 40.98 15.87 2.12
CA THR A 360 40.56 17.23 1.80
C THR A 360 41.39 18.24 2.59
N GLU A 361 42.52 18.67 2.02
CA GLU A 361 43.42 19.70 2.60
C GLU A 361 42.76 21.08 2.84
N GLN A 362 41.49 21.24 2.47
CA GLN A 362 40.65 22.40 2.86
C GLN A 362 39.24 21.98 3.23
N PRO A 363 38.84 22.12 4.50
CA PRO A 363 37.47 21.90 4.89
C PRO A 363 36.59 22.99 4.24
N GLY A 364 35.92 22.64 3.13
CA GLY A 364 34.91 23.53 2.59
C GLY A 364 34.63 23.54 1.10
N ASP A 365 35.43 22.94 0.24
CA ASP A 365 35.12 22.97 -1.21
C ASP A 365 34.48 21.69 -1.75
N ARG A 366 33.33 21.32 -1.23
CA ARG A 366 32.45 20.31 -1.84
C ARG A 366 31.93 20.73 -3.23
N ARG A 367 32.15 21.99 -3.66
CA ARG A 367 31.78 22.49 -5.00
C ARG A 367 32.53 21.76 -6.11
N SER A 368 33.73 21.27 -5.84
CA SER A 368 34.53 20.52 -6.82
C SER A 368 33.94 19.13 -7.11
N LEU A 369 33.16 18.56 -6.17
CA LEU A 369 32.51 17.26 -6.31
C LEU A 369 31.35 17.30 -7.32
N PHE A 370 30.78 18.49 -7.56
CA PHE A 370 29.64 18.71 -8.46
C PHE A 370 30.03 19.31 -9.82
N ARG A 371 31.27 19.24 -10.23
CA ARG A 371 31.68 19.63 -11.59
C ARG A 371 31.03 18.66 -12.57
N SER A 372 29.93 19.10 -13.16
CA SER A 372 29.24 18.44 -14.27
C SER A 372 30.22 18.11 -15.38
N SER A 373 30.15 16.91 -15.93
CA SER A 373 30.71 16.59 -17.24
C SER A 373 30.24 17.63 -18.26
N PRO A 374 31.10 18.10 -19.19
CA PRO A 374 30.73 19.13 -20.15
C PRO A 374 29.52 18.65 -20.98
N PRO A 375 28.58 19.52 -21.33
CA PRO A 375 27.42 19.16 -22.17
C PRO A 375 27.97 18.81 -23.57
N GLY A 376 27.93 17.52 -23.92
CA GLY A 376 28.33 17.11 -25.26
C GLY A 376 28.74 15.66 -25.46
N SER A 377 28.60 14.79 -24.49
CA SER A 377 28.82 13.35 -24.73
C SER A 377 27.56 12.71 -25.27
N PRO A 378 27.60 12.10 -26.48
CA PRO A 378 26.43 11.38 -27.00
C PRO A 378 26.16 10.13 -26.15
N PRO A 379 24.89 9.66 -26.07
CA PRO A 379 24.55 8.47 -25.32
C PRO A 379 25.33 7.28 -25.92
N LEU A 380 26.03 6.56 -25.06
CA LEU A 380 26.71 5.32 -25.40
C LEU A 380 25.66 4.31 -25.91
N ARG A 381 25.65 4.10 -27.23
CA ARG A 381 24.95 3.01 -27.88
C ARG A 381 25.63 1.70 -27.47
N GLY A 382 24.86 0.80 -26.86
CA GLY A 382 24.94 -0.64 -27.00
C GLY A 382 26.27 -1.28 -26.67
N ALA A 383 26.49 -1.64 -25.44
CA ALA A 383 27.28 -2.83 -25.12
C ALA A 383 26.31 -4.01 -24.99
N SER A 384 26.34 -4.96 -25.90
CA SER A 384 25.71 -6.26 -25.76
C SER A 384 26.28 -6.98 -24.54
N PRO A 385 25.47 -7.40 -23.58
CA PRO A 385 25.96 -8.27 -22.53
C PRO A 385 25.86 -9.73 -23.03
N THR A 386 26.95 -10.28 -23.45
CA THR A 386 27.13 -11.74 -23.54
C THR A 386 27.76 -12.21 -22.23
N ALA A 387 26.94 -12.41 -21.22
CA ALA A 387 27.25 -13.30 -20.11
C ALA A 387 26.03 -14.20 -19.88
N PRO A 388 26.20 -15.53 -19.81
CA PRO A 388 25.08 -16.42 -19.58
C PRO A 388 24.55 -16.24 -18.15
N VAL A 389 23.29 -15.87 -18.05
CA VAL A 389 22.54 -15.90 -16.79
C VAL A 389 22.40 -17.37 -16.37
N PRO A 390 22.70 -17.74 -15.12
CA PRO A 390 22.53 -19.12 -14.67
C PRO A 390 21.08 -19.55 -14.86
N ALA A 391 20.88 -20.71 -15.45
CA ALA A 391 19.58 -21.33 -15.65
C ALA A 391 18.88 -21.51 -14.29
N GLY A 392 17.74 -20.85 -14.08
CA GLY A 392 16.88 -21.10 -12.94
C GLY A 392 16.12 -19.93 -12.32
N ALA A 393 16.49 -18.69 -12.59
CA ALA A 393 15.77 -17.55 -12.02
C ALA A 393 15.69 -16.37 -13.00
N ALA A 394 14.72 -16.41 -13.91
CA ALA A 394 14.35 -15.21 -14.66
C ALA A 394 13.47 -14.33 -13.76
N GLN A 395 13.95 -13.13 -13.38
CA GLN A 395 13.11 -12.12 -12.79
C GLN A 395 12.15 -11.60 -13.86
N VAL A 396 10.90 -12.00 -13.78
CA VAL A 396 9.86 -11.60 -14.74
C VAL A 396 8.80 -10.80 -14.02
N VAL A 397 8.58 -9.58 -14.45
CA VAL A 397 7.58 -8.66 -13.90
C VAL A 397 6.28 -8.81 -14.69
N VAL A 398 5.17 -9.05 -14.00
CA VAL A 398 3.84 -9.22 -14.59
C VAL A 398 3.20 -7.89 -14.93
N ALA A 399 2.65 -7.73 -16.13
CA ALA A 399 1.86 -6.56 -16.48
C ALA A 399 0.51 -6.55 -15.75
N GLU A 400 0.15 -5.44 -15.12
CA GLU A 400 -1.17 -5.24 -14.52
C GLU A 400 -2.06 -4.36 -15.41
N HIS A 401 -3.31 -4.78 -15.56
CA HIS A 401 -4.36 -3.91 -16.05
C HIS A 401 -4.71 -2.86 -14.98
N THR A 402 -4.36 -1.62 -15.22
CA THR A 402 -4.89 -0.51 -14.42
C THR A 402 -6.32 -0.24 -14.83
N GLU A 403 -7.27 -0.79 -14.09
CA GLU A 403 -8.65 -0.31 -14.16
C GLU A 403 -8.72 1.10 -13.57
N ARG A 404 -9.20 2.00 -14.41
CA ARG A 404 -9.78 3.32 -14.15
C ARG A 404 -9.69 3.85 -12.70
N TRP A 405 -8.66 4.61 -12.43
CA TRP A 405 -8.78 5.77 -11.57
C TRP A 405 -8.42 6.98 -12.40
N GLY A 406 -9.47 7.71 -12.87
CA GLY A 406 -9.31 8.94 -13.59
C GLY A 406 -8.74 10.02 -12.69
N CYS A 407 -7.43 10.18 -12.67
CA CYS A 407 -6.81 11.45 -12.34
C CYS A 407 -7.01 12.37 -13.55
N ARG A 408 -8.04 13.22 -13.51
CA ARG A 408 -8.08 14.42 -14.34
C ARG A 408 -7.05 15.38 -13.79
N ALA A 409 -5.90 15.43 -14.43
CA ALA A 409 -4.99 16.54 -14.28
C ALA A 409 -5.58 17.77 -14.96
N SER A 410 -5.60 18.88 -14.22
CA SER A 410 -5.65 20.28 -14.69
C SER A 410 -6.66 20.67 -15.76
N GLY A 411 -7.86 21.07 -15.34
CA GLY A 411 -8.69 22.03 -16.06
C GLY A 411 -8.55 23.39 -15.40
N ARG A 412 -7.95 24.35 -16.12
CA ARG A 412 -7.97 25.77 -15.73
C ARG A 412 -9.42 26.25 -15.63
N TRP A 413 -9.80 26.79 -14.51
CA TRP A 413 -11.02 27.58 -14.36
C TRP A 413 -10.73 28.98 -14.91
N THR A 414 -11.28 29.29 -16.07
CA THR A 414 -11.47 30.66 -16.47
C THR A 414 -12.88 31.06 -16.03
N THR A 415 -12.93 32.00 -15.11
CA THR A 415 -14.13 32.76 -14.78
C THR A 415 -14.55 33.58 -15.99
N ARG A 416 -15.77 33.42 -16.46
CA ARG A 416 -16.55 34.48 -17.14
C ARG A 416 -18.04 34.25 -16.94
N GLY A 417 -18.70 35.33 -16.50
CA GLY A 417 -20.12 35.59 -16.59
C GLY A 417 -20.92 35.18 -15.39
#